data_99fbcd0fdc82e60f94a6818f1c850075
#
_entry.id   99fbcd0fdc82e60f94a6818f1c850075
#
_cell.length_a   1.000
_cell.length_b   1.000
_cell.length_c   1.000
_cell.angle_alpha   90.00
_cell.angle_beta   90.00
_cell.angle_gamma   90.00
#
_symmetry.space_group_name_H-M   'P 1'
#
loop_
_entity.id
_entity.type
_entity.pdbx_description
1 polymer ?
#
loop_
_entity_poly.entity_id
_entity_poly.type
_entity_poly.pdbx_seq_one_letter_code
_entity_poly.pdbx_strand_id
1 'polypeptide(L)'
;MSRVKGPERPLGVQTDARRSAPLYADEMAGEGAPALVLLHGFGGSHHVWDDVRAFLDPSRHVLAYDLPGHGRSLGIPAEGAAPSFAKALLADLATRNLGPIHLAGHSLGGAVAVLMALFEPSRIASLTLLAPGGFGPDINASLLHDFAQAASPEQLASCLRAMAVPEFTPSDAMIEQSVAERSVPGQIEALTSLYSRITRDGRQGAFTPQQLAVLSMPAQLIWGERDPVLPIAQAQNVPASFKLHRQPGLGHMLPLEAPQAMARLISRFIG
;
A
#
# COMPACT_ATOMS: atom_id res chain seq x y z
N MET A 1 -62.60 -33.90 16.84
CA MET A 1 -61.68 -33.97 15.70
C MET A 1 -60.58 -32.97 15.94
N SER A 2 -59.46 -33.46 16.48
CA SER A 2 -58.29 -32.65 16.88
C SER A 2 -57.30 -32.62 15.71
N ARG A 3 -56.96 -31.41 15.22
CA ARG A 3 -55.91 -31.24 14.19
C ARG A 3 -54.52 -31.22 14.88
N VAL A 4 -53.72 -32.21 14.57
CA VAL A 4 -52.32 -32.28 14.97
C VAL A 4 -51.53 -31.33 14.05
N LYS A 5 -50.86 -30.33 14.65
CA LYS A 5 -49.85 -29.48 13.98
C LYS A 5 -48.58 -30.29 13.78
N GLY A 6 -48.13 -30.41 12.54
CA GLY A 6 -46.83 -31.00 12.20
C GLY A 6 -45.66 -30.08 12.63
N PRO A 7 -44.43 -30.64 12.72
CA PRO A 7 -43.28 -29.89 13.18
C PRO A 7 -42.83 -28.82 12.19
N GLU A 8 -42.62 -27.60 12.70
CA GLU A 8 -42.03 -26.50 11.94
C GLU A 8 -40.58 -26.83 11.59
N ARG A 9 -40.24 -26.69 10.30
CA ARG A 9 -38.87 -26.79 9.82
C ARG A 9 -38.05 -25.61 10.38
N PRO A 10 -36.82 -25.86 10.88
CA PRO A 10 -35.93 -24.76 11.30
C PRO A 10 -35.56 -23.96 10.05
N LEU A 11 -35.71 -22.63 10.15
CA LEU A 11 -35.20 -21.66 9.17
C LEU A 11 -33.68 -21.84 9.06
N GLY A 12 -33.24 -22.35 7.93
CA GLY A 12 -31.83 -22.45 7.58
C GLY A 12 -31.22 -21.05 7.61
N VAL A 13 -30.27 -20.84 8.50
CA VAL A 13 -29.36 -19.71 8.48
C VAL A 13 -28.57 -19.82 7.18
N GLN A 14 -29.00 -19.09 6.16
CA GLN A 14 -28.16 -18.84 4.99
C GLN A 14 -27.00 -17.97 5.46
N THR A 15 -25.87 -18.62 5.73
CA THR A 15 -24.58 -17.92 5.80
C THR A 15 -24.24 -17.50 4.38
N ASP A 16 -24.64 -16.28 4.03
CA ASP A 16 -24.22 -15.60 2.80
C ASP A 16 -22.76 -15.16 3.00
N ALA A 17 -21.89 -16.15 2.99
CA ALA A 17 -20.46 -15.94 2.89
C ALA A 17 -20.17 -15.59 1.43
N ARG A 18 -20.38 -14.34 1.04
CA ARG A 18 -19.71 -13.73 -0.11
C ARG A 18 -18.23 -13.75 0.21
N ARG A 19 -17.57 -14.86 -0.11
CA ARG A 19 -16.10 -14.89 -0.16
C ARG A 19 -15.71 -13.86 -1.23
N SER A 20 -15.25 -12.69 -0.81
CA SER A 20 -14.54 -11.78 -1.70
C SER A 20 -13.41 -12.57 -2.35
N ALA A 21 -13.17 -12.35 -3.64
CA ALA A 21 -12.03 -12.94 -4.32
C ALA A 21 -10.75 -12.61 -3.51
N PRO A 22 -9.78 -13.54 -3.44
CA PRO A 22 -8.53 -13.27 -2.73
C PRO A 22 -7.80 -12.09 -3.39
N LEU A 23 -7.10 -11.30 -2.56
CA LEU A 23 -6.20 -10.28 -3.06
C LEU A 23 -5.05 -10.93 -3.84
N TYR A 24 -4.65 -10.29 -4.93
CA TYR A 24 -3.46 -10.70 -5.63
C TYR A 24 -2.21 -10.27 -4.86
N ALA A 25 -1.30 -11.21 -4.67
CA ALA A 25 0.06 -10.97 -4.22
C ALA A 25 1.03 -11.70 -5.14
N ASP A 26 2.03 -11.00 -5.63
CA ASP A 26 3.17 -11.64 -6.28
C ASP A 26 4.13 -12.13 -5.19
N GLU A 27 4.38 -13.44 -5.18
CA GLU A 27 5.03 -14.12 -4.06
C GLU A 27 6.40 -14.63 -4.47
N MET A 28 7.43 -14.21 -3.74
CA MET A 28 8.75 -14.82 -3.74
C MET A 28 8.79 -15.78 -2.55
N ALA A 29 8.66 -17.07 -2.87
CA ALA A 29 8.68 -18.13 -1.86
C ALA A 29 10.05 -18.23 -1.18
N GLY A 30 10.05 -18.29 0.15
CA GLY A 30 11.24 -18.43 0.96
C GLY A 30 10.88 -19.01 2.33
N GLU A 31 11.89 -19.49 3.07
CA GLU A 31 11.70 -20.05 4.41
C GLU A 31 11.93 -19.00 5.52
N GLY A 32 12.38 -17.80 5.16
CA GLY A 32 12.66 -16.71 6.11
C GLY A 32 11.39 -16.19 6.78
N ALA A 33 11.25 -16.44 8.07
CA ALA A 33 10.17 -15.92 8.89
C ALA A 33 10.70 -14.85 9.86
N PRO A 34 9.94 -13.80 10.15
CA PRO A 34 8.64 -13.42 9.58
C PRO A 34 8.70 -13.03 8.08
N ALA A 35 7.60 -13.29 7.35
CA ALA A 35 7.47 -12.88 5.95
C ALA A 35 7.49 -11.34 5.81
N LEU A 36 7.98 -10.84 4.68
CA LEU A 36 7.95 -9.43 4.32
C LEU A 36 6.76 -9.16 3.38
N VAL A 37 5.87 -8.27 3.77
CA VAL A 37 4.74 -7.82 2.96
C VAL A 37 5.02 -6.41 2.44
N LEU A 38 4.85 -6.22 1.13
CA LEU A 38 5.13 -4.99 0.40
C LEU A 38 3.83 -4.41 -0.16
N LEU A 39 3.55 -3.12 0.15
CA LEU A 39 2.34 -2.41 -0.26
C LEU A 39 2.71 -1.19 -1.10
N HIS A 40 2.23 -1.13 -2.33
CA HIS A 40 2.49 -0.02 -3.26
C HIS A 40 1.66 1.24 -2.96
N GLY A 41 1.99 2.36 -3.61
CA GLY A 41 1.28 3.62 -3.55
C GLY A 41 0.06 3.70 -4.47
N PHE A 42 -0.66 4.84 -4.40
CA PHE A 42 -1.79 5.12 -5.28
C PHE A 42 -1.39 5.00 -6.76
N GLY A 43 -2.22 4.30 -7.53
CA GLY A 43 -2.04 4.12 -8.97
C GLY A 43 -0.89 3.19 -9.38
N GLY A 44 -0.19 2.57 -8.41
CA GLY A 44 0.82 1.54 -8.67
C GLY A 44 0.25 0.11 -8.65
N SER A 45 1.16 -0.85 -8.63
CA SER A 45 0.91 -2.28 -8.47
C SER A 45 2.09 -2.93 -7.74
N HIS A 46 2.05 -4.27 -7.57
CA HIS A 46 3.18 -5.04 -7.04
C HIS A 46 4.49 -4.80 -7.80
N HIS A 47 4.43 -4.45 -9.08
CA HIS A 47 5.60 -4.19 -9.92
C HIS A 47 6.50 -3.03 -9.45
N VAL A 48 5.97 -2.11 -8.65
CA VAL A 48 6.79 -1.03 -8.08
C VAL A 48 7.91 -1.57 -7.18
N TRP A 49 7.78 -2.82 -6.75
CA TRP A 49 8.73 -3.48 -5.86
C TRP A 49 9.71 -4.43 -6.56
N ASP A 50 9.58 -4.66 -7.89
CA ASP A 50 10.38 -5.66 -8.60
C ASP A 50 11.88 -5.40 -8.47
N ASP A 51 12.32 -4.17 -8.71
CA ASP A 51 13.74 -3.79 -8.56
C ASP A 51 14.21 -3.85 -7.09
N VAL A 52 13.35 -3.49 -6.12
CA VAL A 52 13.68 -3.63 -4.69
C VAL A 52 13.85 -5.10 -4.33
N ARG A 53 12.95 -5.96 -4.78
CA ARG A 53 12.96 -7.40 -4.51
C ARG A 53 14.21 -8.09 -5.06
N ALA A 54 14.71 -7.64 -6.22
CA ALA A 54 15.93 -8.14 -6.82
C ALA A 54 17.19 -7.97 -5.91
N PHE A 55 17.14 -7.04 -4.94
CA PHE A 55 18.21 -6.80 -3.97
C PHE A 55 17.93 -7.36 -2.57
N LEU A 56 16.79 -8.01 -2.36
CA LEU A 56 16.50 -8.71 -1.10
C LEU A 56 17.19 -10.09 -1.07
N ASP A 57 17.32 -10.66 0.13
CA ASP A 57 17.77 -12.03 0.29
C ASP A 57 16.77 -12.99 -0.41
N PRO A 58 17.22 -13.80 -1.39
CA PRO A 58 16.33 -14.71 -2.11
C PRO A 58 15.71 -15.81 -1.23
N SER A 59 16.26 -16.06 -0.06
CA SER A 59 15.67 -16.98 0.93
C SER A 59 14.51 -16.38 1.72
N ARG A 60 14.27 -15.07 1.62
CA ARG A 60 13.19 -14.42 2.34
C ARG A 60 11.84 -14.66 1.66
N HIS A 61 10.84 -14.99 2.49
CA HIS A 61 9.45 -15.02 2.02
C HIS A 61 8.92 -13.60 1.84
N VAL A 62 8.57 -13.20 0.62
CA VAL A 62 8.11 -11.86 0.28
C VAL A 62 6.79 -11.92 -0.48
N LEU A 63 5.81 -11.11 -0.07
CA LEU A 63 4.53 -10.92 -0.76
C LEU A 63 4.39 -9.45 -1.17
N ALA A 64 4.37 -9.15 -2.45
CA ALA A 64 4.06 -7.83 -3.00
C ALA A 64 2.59 -7.81 -3.45
N TYR A 65 1.74 -7.08 -2.73
CA TYR A 65 0.30 -7.04 -2.99
C TYR A 65 -0.08 -6.00 -4.02
N ASP A 66 -1.08 -6.33 -4.85
CA ASP A 66 -1.91 -5.33 -5.50
C ASP A 66 -3.02 -4.91 -4.51
N LEU A 67 -3.06 -3.63 -4.17
CA LEU A 67 -4.09 -3.07 -3.29
C LEU A 67 -5.48 -3.17 -3.94
N PRO A 68 -6.58 -3.22 -3.16
CA PRO A 68 -7.94 -3.20 -3.72
C PRO A 68 -8.12 -2.07 -4.75
N GLY A 69 -8.75 -2.36 -5.88
CA GLY A 69 -8.95 -1.40 -6.97
C GLY A 69 -7.71 -1.16 -7.85
N HIS A 70 -6.64 -1.92 -7.68
CA HIS A 70 -5.41 -1.81 -8.47
C HIS A 70 -5.01 -3.14 -9.10
N GLY A 71 -4.39 -3.08 -10.28
CA GLY A 71 -3.77 -4.21 -10.93
C GLY A 71 -4.67 -5.45 -10.97
N ARG A 72 -4.17 -6.59 -10.54
CA ARG A 72 -4.90 -7.87 -10.51
C ARG A 72 -5.92 -7.97 -9.36
N SER A 73 -5.91 -7.00 -8.42
CA SER A 73 -6.94 -6.83 -7.38
C SER A 73 -8.01 -5.78 -7.75
N LEU A 74 -8.11 -5.39 -9.03
CA LEU A 74 -9.07 -4.39 -9.52
C LEU A 74 -10.52 -4.72 -9.13
N GLY A 75 -10.91 -5.99 -9.20
CA GLY A 75 -12.26 -6.45 -8.84
C GLY A 75 -12.59 -6.42 -7.35
N ILE A 76 -11.63 -6.09 -6.48
CA ILE A 76 -11.87 -5.97 -5.04
C ILE A 76 -12.31 -4.53 -4.74
N PRO A 77 -13.48 -4.33 -4.08
CA PRO A 77 -14.01 -2.99 -3.84
C PRO A 77 -13.06 -2.08 -3.06
N ALA A 78 -12.88 -0.87 -3.56
CA ALA A 78 -12.04 0.18 -2.95
C ALA A 78 -12.85 1.20 -2.13
N GLU A 79 -14.10 0.88 -1.79
CA GLU A 79 -15.11 1.84 -1.29
C GLU A 79 -14.75 2.54 0.03
N GLY A 80 -13.99 1.91 0.89
CA GLY A 80 -13.55 2.49 2.16
C GLY A 80 -12.14 3.08 2.13
N ALA A 81 -11.48 3.17 0.98
CA ALA A 81 -10.10 3.58 0.82
C ALA A 81 -9.15 2.85 1.81
N ALA A 82 -8.14 3.53 2.39
CA ALA A 82 -7.12 2.89 3.21
C ALA A 82 -7.66 2.02 4.38
N PRO A 83 -8.72 2.38 5.13
CA PRO A 83 -9.24 1.50 6.18
C PRO A 83 -9.83 0.19 5.68
N SER A 84 -10.51 0.18 4.53
CA SER A 84 -11.03 -1.07 3.96
C SER A 84 -9.91 -1.92 3.35
N PHE A 85 -8.88 -1.29 2.77
CA PHE A 85 -7.69 -1.98 2.27
C PHE A 85 -6.96 -2.72 3.40
N ALA A 86 -6.75 -2.04 4.53
CA ALA A 86 -6.12 -2.65 5.71
C ALA A 86 -6.90 -3.88 6.20
N LYS A 87 -8.24 -3.79 6.28
CA LYS A 87 -9.09 -4.93 6.66
C LYS A 87 -9.03 -6.08 5.66
N ALA A 88 -9.07 -5.78 4.36
CA ALA A 88 -8.99 -6.79 3.31
C ALA A 88 -7.63 -7.53 3.34
N LEU A 89 -6.53 -6.80 3.51
CA LEU A 89 -5.19 -7.37 3.63
C LEU A 89 -5.03 -8.24 4.88
N LEU A 90 -5.51 -7.76 6.05
CA LEU A 90 -5.48 -8.56 7.28
C LEU A 90 -6.30 -9.85 7.14
N ALA A 91 -7.45 -9.80 6.48
CA ALA A 91 -8.27 -10.96 6.21
C ALA A 91 -7.57 -11.96 5.26
N ASP A 92 -6.94 -11.47 4.17
CA ASP A 92 -6.18 -12.33 3.23
C ASP A 92 -4.98 -12.97 3.93
N LEU A 93 -4.19 -12.20 4.69
CA LEU A 93 -3.05 -12.70 5.46
C LEU A 93 -3.48 -13.77 6.50
N ALA A 94 -4.68 -13.64 7.08
CA ALA A 94 -5.21 -14.67 7.97
C ALA A 94 -5.46 -16.00 7.25
N THR A 95 -5.93 -15.95 5.99
CA THR A 95 -6.15 -17.18 5.19
C THR A 95 -4.84 -17.87 4.79
N ARG A 96 -3.75 -17.10 4.69
CA ARG A 96 -2.39 -17.62 4.36
C ARG A 96 -1.66 -18.24 5.55
N ASN A 97 -2.25 -18.19 6.76
CA ASN A 97 -1.63 -18.68 8.01
C ASN A 97 -0.26 -18.05 8.30
N LEU A 98 -0.02 -16.83 7.84
CA LEU A 98 1.20 -16.10 8.17
C LEU A 98 1.12 -15.57 9.60
N GLY A 99 2.16 -15.83 10.38
CA GLY A 99 2.36 -15.27 11.71
C GLY A 99 2.57 -13.76 11.68
N PRO A 100 3.20 -13.15 12.70
CA PRO A 100 3.59 -11.75 12.61
C PRO A 100 4.45 -11.51 11.38
N ILE A 101 4.19 -10.40 10.66
CA ILE A 101 4.86 -10.05 9.40
C ILE A 101 5.69 -8.78 9.56
N HIS A 102 6.75 -8.65 8.79
CA HIS A 102 7.36 -7.36 8.49
C HIS A 102 6.55 -6.68 7.40
N LEU A 103 6.20 -5.42 7.59
CA LEU A 103 5.32 -4.70 6.67
C LEU A 103 6.02 -3.45 6.14
N ALA A 104 6.21 -3.37 4.83
CA ALA A 104 6.75 -2.20 4.16
C ALA A 104 5.69 -1.59 3.23
N GLY A 105 5.43 -0.28 3.36
CA GLY A 105 4.41 0.42 2.58
C GLY A 105 4.92 1.74 2.03
N HIS A 106 4.65 1.98 0.74
CA HIS A 106 4.96 3.23 0.06
C HIS A 106 3.69 4.09 -0.07
N SER A 107 3.78 5.38 0.25
CA SER A 107 2.71 6.35 0.02
C SER A 107 1.35 5.89 0.60
N LEU A 108 0.31 5.66 -0.21
CA LEU A 108 -0.97 5.07 0.21
C LEU A 108 -0.78 3.73 0.94
N GLY A 109 0.12 2.86 0.43
CA GLY A 109 0.47 1.60 1.09
C GLY A 109 1.07 1.81 2.48
N GLY A 110 1.78 2.91 2.71
CA GLY A 110 2.26 3.32 4.03
C GLY A 110 1.12 3.66 4.99
N ALA A 111 0.12 4.42 4.53
CA ALA A 111 -1.09 4.69 5.33
C ALA A 111 -1.87 3.41 5.65
N VAL A 112 -1.99 2.50 4.68
CA VAL A 112 -2.61 1.18 4.88
C VAL A 112 -1.83 0.35 5.90
N ALA A 113 -0.50 0.35 5.84
CA ALA A 113 0.36 -0.36 6.79
C ALA A 113 0.17 0.13 8.24
N VAL A 114 0.09 1.45 8.44
CA VAL A 114 -0.21 2.03 9.75
C VAL A 114 -1.58 1.57 10.25
N LEU A 115 -2.61 1.56 9.40
CA LEU A 115 -3.95 1.10 9.77
C LEU A 115 -3.98 -0.39 10.12
N MET A 116 -3.25 -1.24 9.37
CA MET A 116 -3.11 -2.66 9.72
C MET A 116 -2.50 -2.83 11.12
N ALA A 117 -1.46 -2.06 11.43
CA ALA A 117 -0.80 -2.08 12.73
C ALA A 117 -1.69 -1.55 13.87
N LEU A 118 -2.58 -0.60 13.59
CA LEU A 118 -3.58 -0.10 14.56
C LEU A 118 -4.70 -1.11 14.79
N PHE A 119 -5.13 -1.85 13.75
CA PHE A 119 -6.23 -2.81 13.86
C PHE A 119 -5.80 -4.13 14.50
N GLU A 120 -4.64 -4.66 14.11
CA GLU A 120 -4.11 -5.95 14.59
C GLU A 120 -2.62 -5.85 14.92
N PRO A 121 -2.21 -5.13 15.99
CA PRO A 121 -0.81 -4.85 16.29
C PRO A 121 0.02 -6.13 16.52
N SER A 122 -0.57 -7.19 17.05
CA SER A 122 0.11 -8.47 17.28
C SER A 122 0.52 -9.21 16.00
N ARG A 123 -0.05 -8.84 14.86
CA ARG A 123 0.29 -9.41 13.55
C ARG A 123 1.45 -8.69 12.85
N ILE A 124 1.91 -7.57 13.38
CA ILE A 124 2.94 -6.75 12.75
C ILE A 124 4.22 -6.82 13.56
N ALA A 125 5.24 -7.48 13.02
CA ALA A 125 6.55 -7.60 13.64
C ALA A 125 7.36 -6.30 13.53
N SER A 126 7.24 -5.58 12.42
CA SER A 126 7.84 -4.25 12.23
C SER A 126 7.18 -3.48 11.09
N LEU A 127 7.33 -2.15 11.10
CA LEU A 127 6.87 -1.24 10.06
C LEU A 127 8.03 -0.54 9.36
N THR A 128 8.06 -0.57 8.03
CA THR A 128 8.90 0.29 7.18
C THR A 128 8.00 1.15 6.30
N LEU A 129 8.02 2.45 6.50
CA LEU A 129 7.13 3.40 5.84
C LEU A 129 7.93 4.30 4.91
N LEU A 130 7.69 4.19 3.60
CA LEU A 130 8.38 4.94 2.55
C LEU A 130 7.47 6.09 2.09
N ALA A 131 7.84 7.34 2.40
CA ALA A 131 7.06 8.55 2.11
C ALA A 131 5.55 8.32 2.34
N PRO A 132 5.13 7.90 3.55
CA PRO A 132 3.77 7.40 3.80
C PRO A 132 2.73 8.51 3.75
N GLY A 133 1.53 8.20 3.21
CA GLY A 133 0.34 9.01 3.36
C GLY A 133 -0.13 9.06 4.82
N GLY A 134 -0.87 10.11 5.17
CA GLY A 134 -1.52 10.22 6.48
C GLY A 134 -0.65 10.80 7.61
N PHE A 135 0.55 11.30 7.33
CA PHE A 135 1.42 11.92 8.33
C PHE A 135 1.27 13.46 8.41
N GLY A 136 0.41 14.00 7.59
CA GLY A 136 -0.02 15.38 7.59
C GLY A 136 -1.03 15.62 6.48
N PRO A 137 -1.67 16.79 6.43
CA PRO A 137 -2.76 17.03 5.49
C PRO A 137 -2.29 17.40 4.08
N ASP A 138 -1.05 17.82 3.90
CA ASP A 138 -0.56 18.35 2.64
C ASP A 138 -0.28 17.20 1.66
N ILE A 139 -0.75 17.37 0.43
CA ILE A 139 -0.59 16.41 -0.66
C ILE A 139 -0.71 17.16 -2.00
N ASN A 140 0.10 16.80 -2.98
CA ASN A 140 -0.05 17.32 -4.33
C ASN A 140 -1.25 16.65 -5.02
N ALA A 141 -2.46 17.13 -4.66
CA ALA A 141 -3.71 16.56 -5.13
C ALA A 141 -3.89 16.70 -6.65
N SER A 142 -3.39 17.79 -7.26
CA SER A 142 -3.45 17.98 -8.71
C SER A 142 -2.65 16.90 -9.44
N LEU A 143 -1.42 16.62 -8.99
CA LEU A 143 -0.58 15.59 -9.59
C LEU A 143 -1.18 14.19 -9.44
N LEU A 144 -1.79 13.90 -8.29
CA LEU A 144 -2.49 12.62 -8.10
C LEU A 144 -3.74 12.50 -8.98
N HIS A 145 -4.48 13.61 -9.19
CA HIS A 145 -5.61 13.65 -10.11
C HIS A 145 -5.18 13.32 -11.54
N ASP A 146 -4.13 14.00 -12.02
CA ASP A 146 -3.59 13.77 -13.35
C ASP A 146 -3.11 12.34 -13.53
N PHE A 147 -2.43 11.80 -12.51
CA PHE A 147 -1.97 10.40 -12.51
C PHE A 147 -3.13 9.38 -12.48
N ALA A 148 -4.24 9.69 -11.80
CA ALA A 148 -5.42 8.82 -11.81
C ALA A 148 -6.03 8.65 -13.21
N GLN A 149 -5.93 9.70 -14.05
CA GLN A 149 -6.53 9.74 -15.39
C GLN A 149 -5.52 9.46 -16.51
N ALA A 150 -4.23 9.41 -16.21
CA ALA A 150 -3.19 9.14 -17.18
C ALA A 150 -3.35 7.74 -17.80
N ALA A 151 -3.42 7.69 -19.14
CA ALA A 151 -3.60 6.45 -19.90
C ALA A 151 -2.55 6.28 -21.02
N SER A 152 -2.04 7.41 -21.58
CA SER A 152 -1.03 7.31 -22.62
C SER A 152 0.39 7.18 -22.05
N PRO A 153 1.35 6.60 -22.81
CA PRO A 153 2.75 6.53 -22.40
C PRO A 153 3.32 7.89 -21.97
N GLU A 154 3.00 8.95 -22.72
CA GLU A 154 3.50 10.30 -22.45
C GLU A 154 2.94 10.88 -21.16
N GLN A 155 1.64 10.67 -20.90
CA GLN A 155 0.98 11.12 -19.67
C GLN A 155 1.57 10.39 -18.45
N LEU A 156 1.70 9.07 -18.51
CA LEU A 156 2.26 8.26 -17.43
C LEU A 156 3.72 8.63 -17.16
N ALA A 157 4.54 8.75 -18.21
CA ALA A 157 5.93 9.17 -18.08
C ALA A 157 6.05 10.59 -17.47
N SER A 158 5.14 11.52 -17.85
CA SER A 158 5.11 12.87 -17.30
C SER A 158 4.77 12.86 -15.81
N CYS A 159 3.74 12.09 -15.39
CA CYS A 159 3.35 11.97 -13.99
C CYS A 159 4.46 11.31 -13.14
N LEU A 160 5.07 10.21 -13.63
CA LEU A 160 6.16 9.53 -12.90
C LEU A 160 7.36 10.45 -12.71
N ARG A 161 7.76 11.23 -13.75
CA ARG A 161 8.81 12.25 -13.60
C ARG A 161 8.44 13.35 -12.62
N ALA A 162 7.18 13.80 -12.63
CA ALA A 162 6.71 14.85 -11.73
C ALA A 162 6.61 14.40 -10.26
N MET A 163 6.52 13.09 -10.00
CA MET A 163 6.53 12.51 -8.65
C MET A 163 7.92 12.22 -8.10
N ALA A 164 8.93 12.21 -8.96
CA ALA A 164 10.31 11.90 -8.61
C ALA A 164 11.21 13.14 -8.66
N VAL A 165 12.51 12.95 -8.45
CA VAL A 165 13.49 14.00 -8.68
C VAL A 165 13.74 14.20 -10.18
N PRO A 166 14.17 15.39 -10.63
CA PRO A 166 14.41 15.68 -12.05
C PRO A 166 15.42 14.74 -12.72
N GLU A 167 16.31 14.16 -11.93
CA GLU A 167 17.34 13.22 -12.42
C GLU A 167 16.77 11.82 -12.70
N PHE A 168 15.57 11.51 -12.18
CA PHE A 168 14.90 10.22 -12.44
C PHE A 168 14.25 10.21 -13.81
N THR A 169 14.53 9.15 -14.56
CA THR A 169 13.86 8.88 -15.84
C THR A 169 13.21 7.49 -15.77
N PRO A 170 11.87 7.41 -15.84
CA PRO A 170 11.22 6.10 -15.90
C PRO A 170 11.68 5.35 -17.15
N SER A 171 11.97 4.05 -17.00
CA SER A 171 12.33 3.20 -18.13
C SER A 171 11.12 2.93 -19.04
N ASP A 172 11.41 2.57 -20.30
CA ASP A 172 10.35 2.17 -21.24
C ASP A 172 9.51 1.00 -20.68
N ALA A 173 10.16 0.04 -20.04
CA ALA A 173 9.49 -1.09 -19.40
C ALA A 173 8.52 -0.67 -18.28
N MET A 174 8.88 0.31 -17.43
CA MET A 174 7.99 0.85 -16.43
C MET A 174 6.77 1.55 -17.05
N ILE A 175 6.98 2.26 -18.15
CA ILE A 175 5.91 2.96 -18.88
C ILE A 175 4.99 1.93 -19.53
N GLU A 176 5.53 0.96 -20.26
CA GLU A 176 4.77 -0.11 -20.91
C GLU A 176 3.93 -0.90 -19.92
N GLN A 177 4.50 -1.27 -18.77
CA GLN A 177 3.78 -1.92 -17.69
C GLN A 177 2.63 -1.06 -17.16
N SER A 178 2.87 0.23 -16.91
CA SER A 178 1.85 1.16 -16.45
C SER A 178 0.73 1.32 -17.48
N VAL A 179 1.05 1.40 -18.76
CA VAL A 179 0.05 1.45 -19.86
C VAL A 179 -0.79 0.17 -19.89
N ALA A 180 -0.15 -0.99 -19.78
CA ALA A 180 -0.86 -2.27 -19.76
C ALA A 180 -1.87 -2.34 -18.61
N GLU A 181 -1.48 -1.89 -17.42
CA GLU A 181 -2.37 -1.81 -16.26
C GLU A 181 -3.53 -0.83 -16.48
N ARG A 182 -3.26 0.37 -17.02
CA ARG A 182 -4.29 1.37 -17.31
C ARG A 182 -5.26 0.93 -18.42
N SER A 183 -4.82 0.03 -19.31
CA SER A 183 -5.65 -0.50 -20.39
C SER A 183 -6.67 -1.54 -19.91
N VAL A 184 -6.57 -2.02 -18.67
CA VAL A 184 -7.57 -2.93 -18.10
C VAL A 184 -8.89 -2.17 -17.89
N PRO A 185 -10.02 -2.65 -18.46
CA PRO A 185 -11.31 -1.98 -18.30
C PRO A 185 -11.69 -1.78 -16.83
N GLY A 186 -12.06 -0.56 -16.47
CA GLY A 186 -12.42 -0.19 -15.09
C GLY A 186 -11.26 0.32 -14.24
N GLN A 187 -9.99 0.22 -14.70
CA GLN A 187 -8.84 0.64 -13.88
C GLN A 187 -8.81 2.16 -13.68
N ILE A 188 -9.04 2.94 -14.71
CA ILE A 188 -9.04 4.43 -14.62
C ILE A 188 -10.21 4.90 -13.76
N GLU A 189 -11.38 4.31 -13.92
CA GLU A 189 -12.58 4.61 -13.12
C GLU A 189 -12.33 4.29 -11.63
N ALA A 190 -11.72 3.15 -11.35
CA ALA A 190 -11.36 2.77 -9.97
C ALA A 190 -10.39 3.77 -9.34
N LEU A 191 -9.35 4.18 -10.06
CA LEU A 191 -8.38 5.16 -9.56
C LEU A 191 -8.99 6.55 -9.39
N THR A 192 -9.82 7.00 -10.33
CA THR A 192 -10.52 8.29 -10.24
C THR A 192 -11.47 8.30 -9.02
N SER A 193 -12.19 7.21 -8.81
CA SER A 193 -13.04 7.02 -7.63
C SER A 193 -12.22 7.02 -6.33
N LEU A 194 -11.10 6.31 -6.30
CA LEU A 194 -10.21 6.26 -5.14
C LEU A 194 -9.59 7.62 -4.84
N TYR A 195 -9.12 8.35 -5.87
CA TYR A 195 -8.60 9.71 -5.72
C TYR A 195 -9.58 10.60 -4.95
N SER A 196 -10.86 10.60 -5.33
CA SER A 196 -11.89 11.43 -4.67
C SER A 196 -12.17 11.02 -3.22
N ARG A 197 -11.72 9.84 -2.79
CA ARG A 197 -11.86 9.32 -1.41
C ARG A 197 -10.65 9.60 -0.53
N ILE A 198 -9.45 9.62 -1.13
CA ILE A 198 -8.20 9.88 -0.40
C ILE A 198 -7.85 11.37 -0.36
N THR A 199 -8.46 12.17 -1.21
CA THR A 199 -8.28 13.64 -1.23
C THR A 199 -9.61 14.35 -1.04
N ARG A 200 -9.61 15.41 -0.23
CA ARG A 200 -10.74 16.28 -0.03
C ARG A 200 -10.24 17.72 0.09
N ASP A 201 -10.79 18.64 -0.71
CA ASP A 201 -10.39 20.06 -0.73
C ASP A 201 -8.87 20.25 -0.90
N GLY A 202 -8.24 19.40 -1.77
CA GLY A 202 -6.80 19.44 -2.05
C GLY A 202 -5.92 18.88 -0.92
N ARG A 203 -6.49 18.21 0.09
CA ARG A 203 -5.80 17.67 1.27
C ARG A 203 -6.11 16.20 1.45
N GLN A 204 -5.23 15.49 2.19
CA GLN A 204 -5.45 14.12 2.63
C GLN A 204 -5.85 14.04 4.10
N GLY A 205 -6.42 12.90 4.52
CA GLY A 205 -6.59 12.58 5.93
C GLY A 205 -5.24 12.39 6.64
N ALA A 206 -5.18 12.67 7.95
CA ALA A 206 -3.97 12.50 8.72
C ALA A 206 -4.22 11.71 10.01
N PHE A 207 -3.26 10.88 10.41
CA PHE A 207 -3.23 10.24 11.72
C PHE A 207 -3.00 11.29 12.80
N THR A 208 -3.67 11.13 13.93
CA THR A 208 -3.38 11.95 15.10
C THR A 208 -2.08 11.47 15.78
N PRO A 209 -1.37 12.34 16.51
CA PRO A 209 -0.21 11.93 17.30
C PRO A 209 -0.52 10.77 18.26
N GLN A 210 -1.73 10.74 18.83
CA GLN A 210 -2.19 9.68 19.72
C GLN A 210 -2.31 8.33 18.99
N GLN A 211 -2.81 8.31 17.75
CA GLN A 211 -2.87 7.09 16.94
C GLN A 211 -1.48 6.55 16.61
N LEU A 212 -0.52 7.42 16.32
CA LEU A 212 0.85 6.97 16.04
C LEU A 212 1.57 6.53 17.31
N ALA A 213 1.29 7.15 18.46
CA ALA A 213 1.95 6.85 19.73
C ALA A 213 1.59 5.47 20.31
N VAL A 214 0.46 4.87 19.93
CA VAL A 214 0.08 3.51 20.38
C VAL A 214 0.73 2.39 19.57
N LEU A 215 1.44 2.71 18.49
CA LEU A 215 2.18 1.73 17.71
C LEU A 215 3.41 1.26 18.50
N SER A 216 3.39 0.00 18.95
CA SER A 216 4.41 -0.56 19.85
C SER A 216 5.50 -1.38 19.15
N MET A 217 5.27 -1.77 17.88
CA MET A 217 6.26 -2.49 17.10
C MET A 217 7.39 -1.55 16.66
N PRO A 218 8.61 -2.07 16.39
CA PRO A 218 9.66 -1.30 15.75
C PRO A 218 9.17 -0.66 14.46
N ALA A 219 9.44 0.64 14.27
CA ALA A 219 9.02 1.39 13.09
C ALA A 219 10.15 2.28 12.55
N GLN A 220 10.29 2.31 11.22
CA GLN A 220 11.16 3.26 10.53
C GLN A 220 10.38 4.02 9.45
N LEU A 221 10.72 5.29 9.27
CA LEU A 221 10.32 6.15 8.17
C LEU A 221 11.50 6.38 7.24
N ILE A 222 11.27 6.24 5.94
CA ILE A 222 12.22 6.59 4.90
C ILE A 222 11.56 7.65 4.03
N TRP A 223 12.18 8.84 3.90
CA TRP A 223 11.53 9.96 3.19
C TRP A 223 12.51 10.73 2.35
N GLY A 224 12.14 10.99 1.08
CA GLY A 224 12.89 11.85 0.18
C GLY A 224 12.80 13.31 0.60
N GLU A 225 13.94 14.01 0.65
CA GLU A 225 13.94 15.43 1.02
C GLU A 225 13.38 16.33 -0.07
N ARG A 226 13.32 15.82 -1.31
CA ARG A 226 12.79 16.52 -2.49
C ARG A 226 11.45 15.97 -2.94
N ASP A 227 10.68 15.33 -2.03
CA ASP A 227 9.37 14.73 -2.31
C ASP A 227 8.37 15.81 -2.78
N PRO A 228 7.91 15.77 -4.06
CA PRO A 228 7.00 16.76 -4.61
C PRO A 228 5.52 16.41 -4.37
N VAL A 229 5.24 15.24 -3.78
CA VAL A 229 3.88 14.74 -3.53
C VAL A 229 3.50 14.90 -2.07
N LEU A 230 4.35 14.45 -1.15
CA LEU A 230 4.16 14.50 0.31
C LEU A 230 5.36 15.19 0.96
N PRO A 231 5.22 16.45 1.41
CA PRO A 231 6.33 17.19 2.00
C PRO A 231 6.95 16.49 3.20
N ILE A 232 8.29 16.32 3.22
CA ILE A 232 9.02 15.71 4.34
C ILE A 232 8.78 16.42 5.68
N ALA A 233 8.35 17.67 5.66
CA ALA A 233 7.96 18.40 6.88
C ALA A 233 6.90 17.63 7.70
N GLN A 234 6.10 16.79 7.08
CA GLN A 234 5.10 15.96 7.76
C GLN A 234 5.74 14.87 8.65
N ALA A 235 6.99 14.51 8.41
CA ALA A 235 7.74 13.59 9.27
C ALA A 235 8.20 14.21 10.62
N GLN A 236 7.97 15.49 10.85
CA GLN A 236 8.39 16.16 12.11
C GLN A 236 7.50 15.80 13.30
N ASN A 237 6.29 15.32 13.06
CA ASN A 237 5.27 15.02 14.08
C ASN A 237 5.18 13.52 14.40
N VAL A 238 6.20 12.73 14.05
CA VAL A 238 6.20 11.29 14.34
C VAL A 238 6.71 11.03 15.76
N PRO A 239 6.26 9.94 16.42
CA PRO A 239 6.80 9.53 17.71
C PRO A 239 8.32 9.35 17.66
N ALA A 240 9.01 9.71 18.74
CA ALA A 240 10.47 9.56 18.85
C ALA A 240 10.95 8.09 18.74
N SER A 241 10.03 7.12 18.91
CA SER A 241 10.30 5.70 18.69
C SER A 241 10.47 5.31 17.21
N PHE A 242 10.03 6.17 16.28
CA PHE A 242 10.19 5.93 14.85
C PHE A 242 11.57 6.39 14.38
N LYS A 243 12.31 5.48 13.74
CA LYS A 243 13.60 5.82 13.16
C LYS A 243 13.43 6.53 11.82
N LEU A 244 13.70 7.81 11.76
CA LEU A 244 13.62 8.60 10.52
C LEU A 244 14.92 8.51 9.71
N HIS A 245 14.80 8.08 8.45
CA HIS A 245 15.84 8.08 7.43
C HIS A 245 15.50 9.12 6.36
N ARG A 246 16.11 10.29 6.43
CA ARG A 246 16.00 11.31 5.38
C ARG A 246 16.88 10.89 4.21
N GLN A 247 16.37 11.01 2.99
CA GLN A 247 17.07 10.65 1.77
C GLN A 247 17.37 11.92 0.96
N PRO A 248 18.54 12.54 1.12
CA PRO A 248 18.93 13.69 0.31
C PRO A 248 18.95 13.30 -1.17
N GLY A 249 18.38 14.14 -2.02
CA GLY A 249 18.38 13.91 -3.46
C GLY A 249 17.33 12.93 -3.98
N LEU A 250 16.45 12.36 -3.15
CA LEU A 250 15.31 11.53 -3.58
C LEU A 250 13.98 12.27 -3.45
N GLY A 251 13.05 11.91 -4.32
CA GLY A 251 11.67 12.40 -4.36
C GLY A 251 10.68 11.46 -3.67
N HIS A 252 9.49 11.33 -4.27
CA HIS A 252 8.41 10.50 -3.74
C HIS A 252 8.53 9.03 -4.10
N MET A 253 9.03 8.72 -5.30
CA MET A 253 9.03 7.38 -5.87
C MET A 253 10.23 6.54 -5.38
N LEU A 254 10.47 6.55 -4.08
CA LEU A 254 11.63 5.93 -3.43
C LEU A 254 11.95 4.50 -3.91
N PRO A 255 10.97 3.58 -4.09
CA PRO A 255 11.25 2.24 -4.59
C PRO A 255 11.80 2.22 -6.02
N LEU A 256 11.43 3.21 -6.86
CA LEU A 256 11.87 3.32 -8.25
C LEU A 256 13.15 4.16 -8.38
N GLU A 257 13.29 5.22 -7.57
CA GLU A 257 14.42 6.13 -7.62
C GLU A 257 15.71 5.51 -7.05
N ALA A 258 15.58 4.66 -6.00
CA ALA A 258 16.74 4.08 -5.31
C ALA A 258 16.44 2.67 -4.77
N PRO A 259 16.10 1.68 -5.63
CA PRO A 259 15.65 0.36 -5.21
C PRO A 259 16.66 -0.37 -4.33
N GLN A 260 17.95 -0.33 -4.65
CA GLN A 260 19.01 -0.97 -3.86
C GLN A 260 19.13 -0.34 -2.46
N ALA A 261 19.00 0.99 -2.35
CA ALA A 261 19.04 1.67 -1.06
C ALA A 261 17.83 1.30 -0.20
N MET A 262 16.63 1.22 -0.82
CA MET A 262 15.40 0.81 -0.12
C MET A 262 15.51 -0.64 0.35
N ALA A 263 15.94 -1.57 -0.50
CA ALA A 263 16.16 -2.97 -0.11
C ALA A 263 17.14 -3.09 1.07
N ARG A 264 18.24 -2.32 1.05
CA ARG A 264 19.24 -2.30 2.12
C ARG A 264 18.67 -1.78 3.44
N LEU A 265 17.88 -0.71 3.41
CA LEU A 265 17.25 -0.16 4.61
C LEU A 265 16.22 -1.11 5.19
N ILE A 266 15.39 -1.73 4.33
CA ILE A 266 14.40 -2.74 4.72
C ILE A 266 15.14 -3.93 5.36
N SER A 267 16.10 -4.54 4.66
CA SER A 267 16.80 -5.74 5.13
C SER A 267 17.52 -5.52 6.47
N ARG A 268 18.21 -4.37 6.63
CA ARG A 268 18.90 -4.04 7.89
C ARG A 268 17.97 -3.82 9.08
N PHE A 269 16.73 -3.49 8.82
CA PHE A 269 15.74 -3.23 9.85
C PHE A 269 15.01 -4.48 10.32
N ILE A 270 14.86 -5.43 9.42
CA ILE A 270 14.12 -6.68 9.71
C ILE A 270 15.03 -7.88 10.05
N GLY A 271 16.33 -7.75 9.86
CA GLY A 271 17.35 -8.77 10.15
C GLY A 271 17.67 -9.66 8.96
#